data_ba9d9a22e14e5b2fcbf777c2612c82dd
#
_entry.id   ba9d9a22e14e5b2fcbf777c2612c82dd
#
_cell.length_a   1.000
_cell.length_b   1.000
_cell.length_c   1.000
_cell.angle_alpha   90.00
_cell.angle_beta   90.00
_cell.angle_gamma   90.00
#
_symmetry.space_group_name_H-M   'P 1'
#
loop_
_entity.id
_entity.type
_entity.pdbx_description
1 polymer ?
#
loop_
_entity_poly.entity_id
_entity_poly.type
_entity_poly.pdbx_seq_one_letter_code
_entity_poly.pdbx_strand_id
1 'polypeptide(L)'
;TRLHIDVAEFCDSQQGYEKGLTLPSVPPSGQQSAGVDAVWEMACRHRVVEQQVSTRDYNYREATADMNAQVDVTRGETTTFGEAYHWGDNYLTAGNVHDRHPAPESGAFYARLRHERYLNGQTRMQATTSCPTLCPGQVLKVTGGEEVAGEFADGVLVTAMHSHARRDADFAVEFAGIPDSPDVGYRPEPGARPVMAGTLPARVTSTRENDTYGHIDKHGRYRVNMLFDRARWETGFESLWVRQSRPYAGDTYGLHLPLLAGTEVAIGFEDGNPDRPYIAGVLHDSAHGDHVTIRNDKRNVLRTPANNKIRLDDERGKEHIKLSTEYGGKSQLNLGHLVDSDRQPRGEGFELRTDSRGAIRAQKGIFISADGQVQARGQVLDMEPAVSNLAEAREQMMSISGDAQKATANPADLQAQITLLEQQLTDLKKSVLLVSAPEGIALTSGEHLQVSAGHNLIATAGKNADVSVVKNLFIGVGSALSVFVRKLGIRLIANQGPVQMQAQNDLMALLARKEISIVSTEDSIEIIAKKRVTINGGGSYITLNASGIESATQGEYLTKAGHYGRKEKASKQEDFPNLAPETTEPCSKFRFS
;
A
#
# COMPACT_ATOMS: atom_id res chain seq x y z
N THR A 1 -1.25 -30.59 63.84
CA THR A 1 0.05 -31.31 63.74
C THR A 1 -0.21 -32.80 63.86
N ARG A 2 -0.30 -33.52 62.76
CA ARG A 2 -0.37 -34.98 62.75
C ARG A 2 1.05 -35.54 62.87
N LEU A 3 1.45 -35.98 64.09
CA LEU A 3 2.67 -36.76 64.30
C LEU A 3 3.92 -36.26 63.52
N HIS A 4 4.46 -35.11 63.90
CA HIS A 4 5.70 -34.54 63.35
C HIS A 4 5.66 -34.09 61.90
N ILE A 5 4.47 -33.92 61.28
CA ILE A 5 4.34 -33.39 59.93
C ILE A 5 3.38 -32.19 59.98
N ASP A 6 3.83 -31.03 59.52
CA ASP A 6 2.97 -29.87 59.33
C ASP A 6 2.16 -30.08 58.03
N VAL A 7 0.85 -29.98 58.12
CA VAL A 7 -0.08 -30.13 56.98
C VAL A 7 -0.76 -28.79 56.73
N ALA A 8 -0.61 -28.29 55.54
CA ALA A 8 -1.36 -27.13 55.04
C ALA A 8 -2.53 -27.65 54.17
N GLU A 9 -3.74 -27.29 54.57
CA GLU A 9 -4.95 -27.61 53.80
C GLU A 9 -5.44 -26.35 53.09
N PHE A 10 -5.72 -26.47 51.78
CA PHE A 10 -6.24 -25.38 50.96
C PHE A 10 -7.68 -25.72 50.60
N CYS A 11 -8.61 -24.80 50.85
CA CYS A 11 -9.99 -24.91 50.42
C CYS A 11 -10.50 -23.56 49.86
N ASP A 12 -11.36 -23.60 48.90
CA ASP A 12 -11.97 -22.46 48.22
C ASP A 12 -13.50 -22.30 48.52
N SER A 13 -14.07 -23.22 49.31
CA SER A 13 -15.48 -23.23 49.67
C SER A 13 -15.72 -23.60 51.13
N GLN A 14 -16.91 -23.27 51.64
CA GLN A 14 -17.33 -23.60 53.02
C GLN A 14 -17.38 -25.12 53.29
N GLN A 15 -17.39 -25.96 52.28
CA GLN A 15 -17.34 -27.41 52.44
C GLN A 15 -16.02 -27.92 53.03
N GLY A 16 -14.95 -27.15 52.91
CA GLY A 16 -13.66 -27.45 53.47
C GLY A 16 -13.50 -27.02 54.94
N TYR A 17 -14.53 -26.40 55.54
CA TYR A 17 -14.44 -26.00 56.95
C TYR A 17 -14.66 -27.20 57.88
N GLU A 18 -13.81 -27.34 58.87
CA GLU A 18 -13.92 -28.39 59.87
C GLU A 18 -14.99 -28.00 60.92
N LYS A 19 -16.08 -28.74 60.98
CA LYS A 19 -17.22 -28.48 61.88
C LYS A 19 -17.25 -29.47 63.02
N GLY A 20 -17.88 -29.08 64.11
CA GLY A 20 -18.15 -29.97 65.25
C GLY A 20 -17.45 -29.59 66.57
N LEU A 21 -16.53 -28.62 66.53
CA LEU A 21 -15.91 -28.12 67.79
C LEU A 21 -16.93 -27.26 68.55
N THR A 22 -17.22 -27.64 69.80
CA THR A 22 -18.16 -26.91 70.66
C THR A 22 -17.49 -26.63 72.00
N LEU A 23 -17.46 -25.38 72.46
CA LEU A 23 -16.89 -24.95 73.70
C LEU A 23 -17.87 -24.08 74.52
N PRO A 24 -17.92 -24.21 75.85
CA PRO A 24 -18.74 -23.33 76.67
C PRO A 24 -18.11 -21.93 76.81
N SER A 25 -18.98 -20.91 76.92
CA SER A 25 -18.57 -19.58 77.38
C SER A 25 -18.46 -19.53 78.87
N VAL A 26 -17.28 -19.23 79.39
CA VAL A 26 -17.06 -19.14 80.85
C VAL A 26 -16.32 -17.84 81.13
N PRO A 27 -16.89 -16.90 81.90
CA PRO A 27 -16.19 -15.65 82.23
C PRO A 27 -14.97 -15.93 83.12
N PRO A 28 -13.90 -15.18 82.96
CA PRO A 28 -12.66 -15.34 83.78
C PRO A 28 -12.93 -14.95 85.23
N SER A 29 -13.35 -15.92 86.06
CA SER A 29 -13.72 -15.69 87.44
C SER A 29 -12.60 -16.02 88.44
N GLY A 30 -11.44 -16.41 87.94
CA GLY A 30 -10.30 -16.85 88.78
C GLY A 30 -10.51 -18.22 89.43
N GLN A 31 -11.62 -18.90 89.20
CA GLN A 31 -11.87 -20.30 89.57
C GLN A 31 -11.66 -21.20 88.35
N GLN A 32 -10.90 -22.27 88.57
CA GLN A 32 -10.62 -23.22 87.47
C GLN A 32 -11.88 -23.81 86.89
N SER A 33 -11.91 -23.95 85.62
CA SER A 33 -12.96 -24.53 84.80
C SER A 33 -13.04 -26.07 84.88
N ALA A 34 -12.70 -26.69 85.98
CA ALA A 34 -12.75 -28.13 86.20
C ALA A 34 -12.21 -29.02 85.03
N GLY A 35 -11.22 -28.53 84.29
CA GLY A 35 -10.57 -29.26 83.21
C GLY A 35 -11.32 -29.29 81.87
N VAL A 36 -12.31 -28.42 81.68
CA VAL A 36 -13.01 -28.26 80.42
C VAL A 36 -12.51 -27.00 79.71
N ASP A 37 -12.13 -27.13 78.43
CA ASP A 37 -11.76 -25.98 77.62
C ASP A 37 -12.97 -25.05 77.43
N ALA A 38 -12.68 -23.71 77.49
CA ALA A 38 -13.74 -22.69 77.46
C ALA A 38 -13.32 -21.48 76.62
N VAL A 39 -14.29 -20.65 76.31
CA VAL A 39 -14.09 -19.37 75.61
C VAL A 39 -14.46 -18.22 76.54
N TRP A 40 -13.67 -17.16 76.55
CA TRP A 40 -13.90 -15.95 77.35
C TRP A 40 -13.41 -14.69 76.61
N GLU A 41 -13.67 -13.51 77.13
CA GLU A 41 -13.27 -12.21 76.56
C GLU A 41 -13.79 -12.03 75.13
N MET A 42 -15.02 -12.45 74.87
CA MET A 42 -15.63 -12.29 73.54
C MET A 42 -15.97 -10.85 73.26
N ALA A 43 -15.43 -10.34 72.18
CA ALA A 43 -15.68 -8.98 71.69
C ALA A 43 -16.14 -9.03 70.24
N CYS A 44 -17.34 -8.55 69.99
CA CYS A 44 -17.89 -8.43 68.63
C CYS A 44 -17.71 -7.01 68.12
N ARG A 45 -17.31 -6.92 66.86
CA ARG A 45 -17.19 -5.63 66.13
C ARG A 45 -18.03 -5.67 64.89
N HIS A 46 -18.85 -4.62 64.71
CA HIS A 46 -19.70 -4.43 63.53
C HIS A 46 -19.24 -3.22 62.74
N ARG A 47 -19.29 -3.32 61.40
CA ARG A 47 -19.02 -2.23 60.47
C ARG A 47 -20.09 -2.22 59.41
N VAL A 48 -20.43 -1.04 58.91
CA VAL A 48 -21.14 -0.91 57.65
C VAL A 48 -20.14 -1.16 56.55
N VAL A 49 -20.47 -2.09 55.67
CA VAL A 49 -19.65 -2.44 54.50
C VAL A 49 -20.47 -2.24 53.24
N GLU A 50 -19.84 -2.36 52.11
CA GLU A 50 -20.44 -2.19 50.80
C GLU A 50 -21.55 -3.22 50.54
N GLN A 51 -22.67 -2.75 50.01
CA GLN A 51 -23.86 -3.57 49.70
C GLN A 51 -23.69 -4.33 48.39
N GLN A 52 -22.95 -3.78 47.46
CA GLN A 52 -22.72 -4.38 46.15
C GLN A 52 -21.32 -4.06 45.63
N VAL A 53 -20.83 -4.94 44.80
CA VAL A 53 -19.58 -4.73 44.07
C VAL A 53 -19.82 -4.76 42.57
N SER A 54 -19.39 -3.74 41.91
CA SER A 54 -19.28 -3.73 40.45
C SER A 54 -17.83 -3.81 40.00
N THR A 55 -17.63 -4.50 38.90
CA THR A 55 -16.33 -4.58 38.24
C THR A 55 -16.48 -4.42 36.74
N ARG A 56 -15.48 -3.83 36.14
CA ARG A 56 -15.39 -3.68 34.69
C ARG A 56 -13.99 -4.03 34.23
N ASP A 57 -13.92 -4.65 33.04
CA ASP A 57 -12.66 -4.96 32.39
C ASP A 57 -12.73 -4.67 30.89
N TYR A 58 -11.60 -4.83 30.22
CA TYR A 58 -11.49 -4.75 28.77
C TYR A 58 -10.68 -5.95 28.24
N ASN A 59 -11.31 -6.72 27.36
CA ASN A 59 -10.63 -7.80 26.65
C ASN A 59 -10.47 -7.42 25.16
N TYR A 60 -9.24 -7.12 24.72
CA TYR A 60 -8.98 -6.73 23.32
C TYR A 60 -9.29 -7.83 22.29
N ARG A 61 -9.44 -9.11 22.73
CA ARG A 61 -9.83 -10.22 21.85
C ARG A 61 -11.31 -10.22 21.54
N GLU A 62 -12.10 -9.59 22.42
CA GLU A 62 -13.56 -9.43 22.32
C GLU A 62 -13.92 -7.97 22.63
N ALA A 63 -13.32 -7.03 21.86
CA ALA A 63 -13.34 -5.60 22.16
C ALA A 63 -14.74 -4.97 22.22
N THR A 64 -15.76 -5.63 21.69
CA THR A 64 -17.18 -5.20 21.70
C THR A 64 -18.01 -5.88 22.78
N ALA A 65 -17.44 -6.85 23.52
CA ALA A 65 -18.14 -7.53 24.59
C ALA A 65 -18.39 -6.56 25.77
N ASP A 66 -19.60 -6.64 26.36
CA ASP A 66 -19.86 -5.95 27.62
C ASP A 66 -19.18 -6.73 28.75
N MET A 67 -18.18 -6.11 29.34
CA MET A 67 -17.36 -6.67 30.41
C MET A 67 -17.75 -6.09 31.78
N ASN A 68 -19.00 -5.62 31.97
CA ASN A 68 -19.50 -5.18 33.26
C ASN A 68 -20.10 -6.37 34.05
N ALA A 69 -19.80 -6.44 35.33
CA ALA A 69 -20.44 -7.35 36.27
C ALA A 69 -20.73 -6.63 37.58
N GLN A 70 -21.92 -6.84 38.12
CA GLN A 70 -22.38 -6.27 39.39
C GLN A 70 -23.01 -7.36 40.23
N VAL A 71 -22.54 -7.55 41.46
CA VAL A 71 -22.98 -8.62 42.35
C VAL A 71 -23.34 -8.07 43.73
N ASP A 72 -24.52 -8.47 44.22
CA ASP A 72 -24.94 -8.35 45.60
C ASP A 72 -25.15 -9.77 46.16
N VAL A 73 -24.24 -10.22 47.04
CA VAL A 73 -24.31 -11.54 47.70
C VAL A 73 -25.40 -11.58 48.75
N THR A 74 -25.70 -10.43 49.38
CA THR A 74 -26.70 -10.29 50.44
C THR A 74 -28.12 -10.23 49.93
N ARG A 75 -28.31 -10.04 48.62
CA ARG A 75 -29.62 -9.98 47.97
C ARG A 75 -30.57 -8.92 48.51
N GLY A 76 -30.01 -7.75 48.89
CA GLY A 76 -30.77 -6.61 49.33
C GLY A 76 -30.97 -6.51 50.84
N GLU A 77 -30.17 -7.18 51.65
CA GLU A 77 -30.15 -6.95 53.10
C GLU A 77 -29.80 -5.48 53.41
N THR A 78 -30.48 -4.95 54.45
CA THR A 78 -30.36 -3.52 54.78
C THR A 78 -29.22 -3.17 55.72
N THR A 79 -28.41 -4.15 56.10
CA THR A 79 -27.25 -3.98 57.03
C THR A 79 -25.99 -3.47 56.33
N THR A 80 -26.01 -3.38 55.01
CA THR A 80 -24.92 -2.93 54.14
C THR A 80 -25.33 -1.66 53.37
N PHE A 81 -24.36 -0.86 52.84
CA PHE A 81 -24.66 0.38 52.15
C PHE A 81 -23.61 0.72 51.07
N GLY A 82 -24.10 1.19 49.94
CA GLY A 82 -23.23 1.73 48.87
C GLY A 82 -22.67 0.67 47.95
N GLU A 83 -21.83 1.12 47.01
CA GLU A 83 -21.22 0.33 45.98
C GLU A 83 -19.71 0.49 46.00
N ALA A 84 -18.98 -0.60 45.81
CA ALA A 84 -17.55 -0.57 45.49
C ALA A 84 -17.34 -0.91 44.02
N TYR A 85 -16.68 -0.01 43.28
CA TYR A 85 -16.31 -0.21 41.88
C TYR A 85 -14.86 -0.60 41.74
N HIS A 86 -14.59 -1.63 40.93
CA HIS A 86 -13.23 -2.11 40.61
C HIS A 86 -12.99 -2.18 39.13
N TRP A 87 -11.77 -1.87 38.70
CA TRP A 87 -11.32 -1.90 37.33
C TRP A 87 -10.14 -2.85 37.14
N GLY A 88 -10.13 -3.60 36.02
CA GLY A 88 -8.93 -4.29 35.56
C GLY A 88 -8.55 -5.55 36.33
N ASP A 89 -9.51 -6.41 36.65
CA ASP A 89 -9.26 -7.71 37.31
C ASP A 89 -8.70 -8.79 36.36
N ASN A 90 -8.65 -8.50 35.06
CA ASN A 90 -8.12 -9.38 34.00
C ASN A 90 -8.98 -10.65 33.76
N TYR A 91 -10.30 -10.54 33.79
CA TYR A 91 -11.20 -11.65 33.50
C TYR A 91 -11.52 -11.76 31.99
N LEU A 92 -11.96 -12.97 31.61
CA LEU A 92 -12.19 -13.30 30.19
C LEU A 92 -13.60 -12.94 29.72
N THR A 93 -14.61 -13.04 30.60
CA THR A 93 -16.02 -12.76 30.29
C THR A 93 -16.69 -12.09 31.49
N ALA A 94 -17.80 -11.40 31.27
CA ALA A 94 -18.59 -10.84 32.38
C ALA A 94 -19.16 -11.93 33.30
N GLY A 95 -19.53 -13.10 32.77
CA GLY A 95 -20.16 -14.19 33.48
C GLY A 95 -21.63 -13.93 33.83
N ASN A 96 -22.23 -14.84 34.57
CA ASN A 96 -23.61 -14.71 35.06
C ASN A 96 -23.63 -14.19 36.50
N VAL A 97 -24.05 -12.97 36.69
CA VAL A 97 -24.08 -12.28 38.02
C VAL A 97 -25.11 -12.87 38.97
N HIS A 98 -26.09 -13.63 38.48
CA HIS A 98 -27.12 -14.30 39.30
C HIS A 98 -26.74 -15.72 39.74
N ASP A 99 -25.59 -16.22 39.24
CA ASP A 99 -25.11 -17.54 39.60
C ASP A 99 -24.48 -17.51 41.01
N ARG A 100 -24.84 -18.51 41.84
CA ARG A 100 -24.22 -18.70 43.14
C ARG A 100 -22.75 -19.16 43.04
N HIS A 101 -22.42 -19.85 41.96
CA HIS A 101 -21.08 -20.37 41.66
C HIS A 101 -20.68 -19.93 40.25
N PRO A 102 -20.38 -18.62 40.05
CA PRO A 102 -19.96 -18.11 38.74
C PRO A 102 -18.75 -18.84 38.21
N ALA A 103 -18.65 -18.95 36.90
CA ALA A 103 -17.46 -19.53 36.23
C ALA A 103 -16.18 -18.84 36.72
N PRO A 104 -15.12 -19.59 37.05
CA PRO A 104 -13.84 -19.01 37.42
C PRO A 104 -13.35 -18.01 36.36
N GLU A 105 -12.61 -16.98 36.78
CA GLU A 105 -12.06 -15.92 35.92
C GLU A 105 -13.11 -15.11 35.15
N SER A 106 -14.37 -15.10 35.62
CA SER A 106 -15.39 -14.18 35.12
C SER A 106 -15.52 -12.93 35.99
N GLY A 107 -16.09 -11.86 35.42
CA GLY A 107 -16.38 -10.63 36.16
C GLY A 107 -17.30 -10.89 37.38
N ALA A 108 -18.32 -11.71 37.20
CA ALA A 108 -19.23 -12.12 38.26
C ALA A 108 -18.50 -12.89 39.40
N PHE A 109 -17.52 -13.73 39.05
CA PHE A 109 -16.68 -14.43 40.03
C PHE A 109 -15.84 -13.46 40.86
N TYR A 110 -15.11 -12.54 40.20
CA TYR A 110 -14.30 -11.56 40.93
C TYR A 110 -15.14 -10.58 41.75
N ALA A 111 -16.25 -10.09 41.20
CA ALA A 111 -17.17 -9.24 41.96
C ALA A 111 -17.71 -9.93 43.21
N ARG A 112 -18.08 -11.24 43.11
CA ARG A 112 -18.51 -12.02 44.24
C ARG A 112 -17.42 -12.20 45.30
N LEU A 113 -16.20 -12.58 44.90
CA LEU A 113 -15.07 -12.74 45.83
C LEU A 113 -14.76 -11.42 46.57
N ARG A 114 -14.83 -10.29 45.90
CA ARG A 114 -14.65 -8.97 46.52
C ARG A 114 -15.77 -8.63 47.48
N HIS A 115 -17.01 -8.90 47.10
CA HIS A 115 -18.14 -8.63 47.98
C HIS A 115 -18.11 -9.53 49.23
N GLU A 116 -17.85 -10.84 49.09
CA GLU A 116 -17.66 -11.74 50.23
C GLU A 116 -16.53 -11.22 51.16
N ARG A 117 -15.44 -10.67 50.63
CA ARG A 117 -14.36 -10.08 51.43
C ARG A 117 -14.84 -8.85 52.21
N TYR A 118 -15.63 -7.96 51.63
CA TYR A 118 -16.22 -6.84 52.33
C TYR A 118 -17.16 -7.35 53.45
N LEU A 119 -18.01 -8.32 53.18
CA LEU A 119 -18.90 -8.93 54.14
C LEU A 119 -18.13 -9.62 55.28
N ASN A 120 -16.95 -10.22 55.03
CA ASN A 120 -16.09 -10.75 56.10
C ASN A 120 -15.56 -9.65 57.05
N GLY A 121 -15.61 -8.39 56.62
CA GLY A 121 -15.31 -7.22 57.45
C GLY A 121 -16.49 -6.69 58.26
N GLN A 122 -17.74 -7.10 57.93
CA GLN A 122 -18.94 -6.56 58.52
C GLN A 122 -19.08 -6.93 60.00
N THR A 123 -18.95 -8.19 60.31
CA THR A 123 -19.05 -8.70 61.69
C THR A 123 -17.86 -9.58 62.01
N ARG A 124 -17.11 -9.25 63.04
CA ARG A 124 -15.94 -10.02 63.51
C ARG A 124 -16.00 -10.24 65.01
N MET A 125 -15.63 -11.44 65.41
CA MET A 125 -15.41 -11.77 66.81
C MET A 125 -13.93 -11.90 67.13
N GLN A 126 -13.52 -11.41 68.25
CA GLN A 126 -12.23 -11.73 68.93
C GLN A 126 -12.55 -12.34 70.28
N ALA A 127 -11.87 -13.42 70.62
CA ALA A 127 -12.02 -14.07 71.90
C ALA A 127 -10.78 -14.85 72.29
N THR A 128 -10.73 -15.29 73.54
CA THR A 128 -9.65 -16.10 74.10
C THR A 128 -10.20 -17.48 74.48
N THR A 129 -9.39 -18.55 74.31
CA THR A 129 -9.76 -19.92 74.67
C THR A 129 -8.56 -20.67 75.27
N SER A 130 -8.83 -21.68 76.09
CA SER A 130 -7.83 -22.64 76.57
C SER A 130 -7.65 -23.85 75.65
N CYS A 131 -8.46 -23.96 74.56
CA CYS A 131 -8.45 -25.12 73.68
C CYS A 131 -7.16 -25.19 72.82
N PRO A 132 -6.30 -26.20 73.03
CA PRO A 132 -5.03 -26.29 72.29
C PRO A 132 -5.16 -26.83 70.87
N THR A 133 -6.35 -27.35 70.51
CA THR A 133 -6.64 -27.94 69.20
C THR A 133 -7.35 -26.99 68.23
N LEU A 134 -7.64 -25.75 68.70
CA LEU A 134 -8.27 -24.76 67.83
C LEU A 134 -7.29 -24.36 66.70
N CYS A 135 -7.79 -24.33 65.50
CA CYS A 135 -7.01 -23.86 64.35
C CYS A 135 -7.88 -23.07 63.36
N PRO A 136 -7.27 -22.21 62.52
CA PRO A 136 -7.96 -21.50 61.45
C PRO A 136 -8.60 -22.50 60.48
N GLY A 137 -9.84 -22.18 60.01
CA GLY A 137 -10.64 -23.06 59.14
C GLY A 137 -11.62 -23.95 59.92
N GLN A 138 -11.55 -23.96 61.25
CA GLN A 138 -12.57 -24.64 62.07
C GLN A 138 -13.74 -23.72 62.39
N VAL A 139 -14.91 -24.30 62.45
CA VAL A 139 -16.13 -23.64 62.95
C VAL A 139 -16.34 -24.01 64.39
N LEU A 140 -16.13 -23.03 65.27
CA LEU A 140 -16.31 -23.15 66.72
C LEU A 140 -17.74 -22.74 67.09
N LYS A 141 -18.51 -23.65 67.71
CA LYS A 141 -19.79 -23.34 68.33
C LYS A 141 -19.62 -23.01 69.79
N VAL A 142 -19.90 -21.76 70.15
CA VAL A 142 -19.87 -21.34 71.56
C VAL A 142 -21.24 -21.57 72.19
N THR A 143 -21.26 -22.24 73.35
CA THR A 143 -22.52 -22.59 74.05
C THR A 143 -22.52 -21.99 75.44
N GLY A 144 -23.71 -21.58 75.92
CA GLY A 144 -23.85 -20.95 77.21
C GLY A 144 -23.39 -19.51 77.27
N GLY A 145 -23.93 -18.72 78.21
CA GLY A 145 -23.59 -17.30 78.38
C GLY A 145 -24.50 -16.36 77.55
N GLU A 146 -24.82 -15.21 78.15
CA GLU A 146 -25.63 -14.17 77.47
C GLU A 146 -24.80 -13.33 76.46
N GLU A 147 -23.52 -13.65 76.28
CA GLU A 147 -22.54 -12.81 75.58
C GLU A 147 -22.35 -13.17 74.10
N VAL A 148 -22.95 -14.27 73.60
CA VAL A 148 -22.79 -14.66 72.22
C VAL A 148 -23.79 -13.89 71.34
N ALA A 149 -23.30 -13.03 70.51
CA ALA A 149 -24.13 -12.27 69.55
C ALA A 149 -24.88 -13.21 68.59
N GLY A 150 -26.13 -12.86 68.27
CA GLY A 150 -27.03 -13.72 67.47
C GLY A 150 -26.47 -14.12 66.12
N GLU A 151 -25.63 -13.29 65.51
CA GLU A 151 -24.97 -13.55 64.21
C GLU A 151 -24.00 -14.75 64.27
N PHE A 152 -23.54 -15.12 65.47
CA PHE A 152 -22.66 -16.27 65.70
C PHE A 152 -23.39 -17.52 66.23
N ALA A 153 -24.72 -17.53 66.19
CA ALA A 153 -25.54 -18.67 66.69
C ALA A 153 -25.22 -20.00 65.98
N ASP A 154 -24.89 -19.95 64.69
CA ASP A 154 -24.50 -21.11 63.86
C ASP A 154 -23.04 -21.51 64.06
N GLY A 155 -22.19 -20.63 64.63
CA GLY A 155 -20.79 -20.81 64.89
C GLY A 155 -19.90 -19.65 64.45
N VAL A 156 -18.68 -19.72 64.89
CA VAL A 156 -17.58 -18.81 64.57
C VAL A 156 -16.59 -19.54 63.66
N LEU A 157 -16.45 -19.13 62.40
CA LEU A 157 -15.35 -19.58 61.56
C LEU A 157 -14.08 -18.90 62.03
N VAL A 158 -13.14 -19.67 62.56
CA VAL A 158 -11.84 -19.15 63.02
C VAL A 158 -10.96 -18.75 61.81
N THR A 159 -10.59 -17.48 61.69
CA THR A 159 -9.81 -16.94 60.57
C THR A 159 -8.35 -16.69 60.93
N ALA A 160 -8.07 -16.44 62.19
CA ALA A 160 -6.70 -16.22 62.71
C ALA A 160 -6.61 -16.63 64.16
N MET A 161 -5.45 -17.03 64.62
CA MET A 161 -5.17 -17.35 66.02
C MET A 161 -3.75 -16.96 66.39
N HIS A 162 -3.57 -16.67 67.68
CA HIS A 162 -2.28 -16.46 68.32
C HIS A 162 -2.26 -17.21 69.64
N SER A 163 -1.32 -18.12 69.83
CA SER A 163 -1.20 -18.93 71.04
C SER A 163 0.00 -18.54 71.89
N HIS A 164 -0.24 -18.51 73.19
CA HIS A 164 0.79 -18.26 74.19
C HIS A 164 0.94 -19.45 75.11
N ALA A 165 2.15 -19.96 75.28
CA ALA A 165 2.48 -21.04 76.20
C ALA A 165 3.69 -20.69 77.00
N ARG A 166 3.55 -20.62 78.36
CA ARG A 166 4.62 -20.37 79.29
C ARG A 166 4.52 -21.38 80.44
N ARG A 167 5.64 -21.68 81.08
CA ARG A 167 5.67 -22.62 82.21
C ARG A 167 5.03 -22.05 83.49
N ASP A 168 4.98 -20.74 83.61
CA ASP A 168 4.54 -19.96 84.75
C ASP A 168 3.15 -19.28 84.50
N ALA A 169 2.50 -19.61 83.44
CA ALA A 169 1.17 -19.07 83.08
C ALA A 169 0.30 -20.12 82.35
N ASP A 170 -1.00 -19.95 82.44
CA ASP A 170 -1.96 -20.79 81.75
C ASP A 170 -1.80 -20.66 80.22
N PHE A 171 -2.07 -21.76 79.52
CA PHE A 171 -2.12 -21.76 78.06
C PHE A 171 -3.34 -20.99 77.59
N ALA A 172 -3.13 -20.05 76.68
CA ALA A 172 -4.20 -19.25 76.10
C ALA A 172 -4.03 -19.11 74.58
N VAL A 173 -5.13 -19.15 73.87
CA VAL A 173 -5.21 -18.90 72.43
C VAL A 173 -6.17 -17.75 72.21
N GLU A 174 -5.62 -16.64 71.74
CA GLU A 174 -6.43 -15.55 71.21
C GLU A 174 -6.82 -15.89 69.76
N PHE A 175 -8.09 -15.79 69.42
CA PHE A 175 -8.53 -16.03 68.04
C PHE A 175 -9.43 -14.93 67.53
N ALA A 176 -9.46 -14.79 66.20
CA ALA A 176 -10.41 -13.95 65.48
C ALA A 176 -11.22 -14.82 64.52
N GLY A 177 -12.49 -14.48 64.35
CA GLY A 177 -13.39 -15.21 63.47
C GLY A 177 -14.51 -14.34 62.93
N ILE A 178 -15.21 -14.92 61.99
CA ILE A 178 -16.43 -14.37 61.33
C ILE A 178 -17.60 -15.33 61.57
N PRO A 179 -18.87 -14.90 61.36
CA PRO A 179 -20.02 -15.82 61.42
C PRO A 179 -19.87 -16.94 60.38
N ASP A 180 -20.19 -18.20 60.80
CA ASP A 180 -20.34 -19.28 59.82
C ASP A 180 -21.63 -19.05 58.99
N SER A 181 -21.50 -18.84 57.72
CA SER A 181 -22.60 -18.52 56.81
C SER A 181 -22.62 -19.48 55.64
N PRO A 182 -23.80 -19.98 55.23
CA PRO A 182 -23.93 -20.81 54.04
C PRO A 182 -23.76 -20.02 52.73
N ASP A 183 -23.95 -18.69 52.74
CA ASP A 183 -23.95 -17.83 51.55
C ASP A 183 -22.66 -17.04 51.38
N VAL A 184 -21.91 -16.78 52.47
CA VAL A 184 -20.68 -15.95 52.48
C VAL A 184 -19.51 -16.80 52.95
N GLY A 185 -18.57 -17.08 52.05
CA GLY A 185 -17.31 -17.73 52.39
C GLY A 185 -16.26 -16.77 52.94
N TYR A 186 -15.27 -17.31 53.66
CA TYR A 186 -14.09 -16.51 54.05
C TYR A 186 -13.19 -16.25 52.87
N ARG A 187 -12.87 -14.99 52.65
CA ARG A 187 -11.94 -14.54 51.59
C ARG A 187 -10.80 -13.73 52.24
N PRO A 188 -9.61 -14.28 52.34
CA PRO A 188 -8.47 -13.56 52.93
C PRO A 188 -8.13 -12.31 52.06
N GLU A 189 -7.52 -11.33 52.71
CA GLU A 189 -7.01 -10.17 51.96
C GLU A 189 -5.94 -10.64 50.99
N PRO A 190 -6.03 -10.25 49.70
CA PRO A 190 -5.01 -10.59 48.73
C PRO A 190 -3.72 -9.87 49.06
N GLY A 191 -2.57 -10.50 48.79
CA GLY A 191 -1.29 -9.83 48.83
C GLY A 191 -1.23 -8.65 47.85
N ALA A 192 -0.31 -7.75 48.05
CA ALA A 192 -0.08 -6.63 47.15
C ALA A 192 0.24 -7.17 45.73
N ARG A 193 -0.54 -6.73 44.74
CA ARG A 193 -0.32 -7.11 43.34
C ARG A 193 1.01 -6.51 42.88
N PRO A 194 1.93 -7.29 42.28
CA PRO A 194 3.15 -6.74 41.73
C PRO A 194 2.81 -5.77 40.57
N VAL A 195 3.44 -4.61 40.60
CA VAL A 195 3.29 -3.56 39.58
C VAL A 195 4.60 -3.41 38.84
N MET A 196 4.54 -3.52 37.52
CA MET A 196 5.68 -3.32 36.63
C MET A 196 5.74 -1.85 36.23
N ALA A 197 6.64 -1.11 36.87
CA ALA A 197 6.86 0.31 36.57
C ALA A 197 7.82 0.46 35.39
N GLY A 198 7.31 0.92 34.24
CA GLY A 198 8.11 1.14 33.02
C GLY A 198 8.12 -0.04 32.06
N THR A 199 9.23 -0.25 31.36
CA THR A 199 9.38 -1.29 30.34
C THR A 199 10.50 -2.26 30.68
N LEU A 200 10.39 -3.50 30.21
CA LEU A 200 11.44 -4.51 30.27
C LEU A 200 11.97 -4.83 28.89
N PRO A 201 13.29 -5.05 28.72
CA PRO A 201 13.86 -5.44 27.44
C PRO A 201 13.57 -6.91 27.13
N ALA A 202 13.24 -7.16 25.85
CA ALA A 202 13.04 -8.51 25.33
C ALA A 202 13.54 -8.57 23.88
N ARG A 203 13.67 -9.79 23.33
CA ARG A 203 13.95 -10.01 21.92
C ARG A 203 12.81 -10.74 21.23
N VAL A 204 12.46 -10.29 20.03
CA VAL A 204 11.49 -10.99 19.18
C VAL A 204 12.06 -12.36 18.81
N THR A 205 11.21 -13.38 18.87
CA THR A 205 11.58 -14.76 18.54
C THR A 205 10.75 -15.32 17.40
N SER A 206 11.23 -16.43 16.82
CA SER A 206 10.52 -17.17 15.78
C SER A 206 10.51 -18.65 16.11
N THR A 207 9.47 -19.36 15.71
CA THR A 207 9.39 -20.83 15.83
C THR A 207 10.30 -21.57 14.85
N ARG A 208 10.98 -20.84 13.97
CA ARG A 208 11.93 -21.40 13.00
C ARG A 208 13.32 -20.92 13.31
N GLU A 209 14.25 -21.83 13.35
CA GLU A 209 15.66 -21.51 13.49
C GLU A 209 16.13 -20.70 12.27
N ASN A 210 16.92 -19.66 12.52
CA ASN A 210 17.46 -18.75 11.50
C ASN A 210 16.42 -18.04 10.61
N ASP A 211 15.17 -17.95 11.07
CA ASP A 211 14.16 -17.14 10.38
C ASP A 211 14.50 -15.66 10.46
N THR A 212 14.36 -14.96 9.35
CA THR A 212 14.59 -13.50 9.31
C THR A 212 13.50 -12.74 10.03
N TYR A 213 12.24 -13.17 9.89
CA TYR A 213 11.08 -12.48 10.45
C TYR A 213 10.61 -13.15 11.74
N GLY A 214 10.18 -12.35 12.69
CA GLY A 214 9.47 -12.84 13.87
C GLY A 214 8.18 -13.55 13.47
N HIS A 215 7.92 -14.70 14.10
CA HIS A 215 6.67 -15.42 13.89
C HIS A 215 5.49 -14.61 14.46
N ILE A 216 4.44 -14.41 13.67
CA ILE A 216 3.21 -13.76 14.11
C ILE A 216 2.03 -14.73 14.02
N ASP A 217 1.05 -14.55 14.91
CA ASP A 217 -0.19 -15.31 14.84
C ASP A 217 -1.24 -14.64 13.90
N LYS A 218 -2.42 -15.25 13.81
CA LYS A 218 -3.53 -14.72 12.99
C LYS A 218 -4.03 -13.32 13.42
N HIS A 219 -3.64 -12.85 14.58
CA HIS A 219 -3.96 -11.52 15.11
C HIS A 219 -2.79 -10.54 15.03
N GLY A 220 -1.68 -10.91 14.38
CA GLY A 220 -0.50 -10.06 14.22
C GLY A 220 0.30 -9.85 15.51
N ARG A 221 0.21 -10.78 16.47
CA ARG A 221 0.96 -10.76 17.74
C ARG A 221 2.27 -11.52 17.59
N TYR A 222 3.27 -11.11 18.36
CA TYR A 222 4.61 -11.69 18.38
C TYR A 222 4.85 -12.56 19.61
N ARG A 223 5.86 -13.40 19.54
CA ARG A 223 6.48 -14.02 20.71
C ARG A 223 7.81 -13.37 20.99
N VAL A 224 8.16 -13.26 22.25
CA VAL A 224 9.36 -12.57 22.71
C VAL A 224 10.06 -13.39 23.80
N ASN A 225 11.38 -13.27 23.87
CA ASN A 225 12.18 -13.76 24.97
C ASN A 225 12.57 -12.59 25.86
N MET A 226 12.12 -12.60 27.11
CA MET A 226 12.47 -11.59 28.11
C MET A 226 13.93 -11.76 28.50
N LEU A 227 14.72 -10.66 28.49
CA LEU A 227 16.17 -10.76 28.76
C LEU A 227 16.52 -11.12 30.20
N PHE A 228 15.60 -10.96 31.15
CA PHE A 228 15.80 -11.42 32.53
C PHE A 228 15.56 -12.93 32.71
N ASP A 229 14.87 -13.57 31.76
CA ASP A 229 14.56 -15.00 31.88
C ASP A 229 15.81 -15.84 31.62
N ARG A 230 16.14 -16.68 32.60
CA ARG A 230 17.29 -17.59 32.58
C ARG A 230 16.91 -19.03 32.17
N ALA A 231 15.63 -19.30 32.04
CA ALA A 231 15.15 -20.61 31.62
C ALA A 231 15.50 -20.89 30.15
N ARG A 232 15.74 -22.15 29.84
CA ARG A 232 15.96 -22.58 28.46
C ARG A 232 14.62 -23.05 27.89
N TRP A 233 14.05 -22.22 27.03
CA TRP A 233 12.84 -22.51 26.31
C TRP A 233 13.14 -23.08 24.92
N GLU A 234 12.18 -23.79 24.35
CA GLU A 234 12.17 -24.08 22.93
C GLU A 234 12.01 -22.75 22.17
N THR A 235 12.83 -22.56 21.13
CA THR A 235 12.81 -21.32 20.34
C THR A 235 11.44 -21.01 19.75
N GLY A 236 10.94 -19.81 20.01
CA GLY A 236 9.62 -19.37 19.61
C GLY A 236 8.50 -19.73 20.59
N PHE A 237 8.83 -20.35 21.75
CA PHE A 237 7.87 -20.67 22.82
C PHE A 237 8.21 -20.01 24.16
N GLU A 238 9.08 -19.02 24.14
CA GLU A 238 9.58 -18.31 25.32
C GLU A 238 8.53 -17.42 26.00
N SER A 239 7.45 -17.10 25.28
CA SER A 239 6.33 -16.31 25.82
C SER A 239 4.99 -16.73 25.23
N LEU A 240 3.91 -16.24 25.82
CA LEU A 240 2.60 -16.16 25.16
C LEU A 240 2.65 -15.10 24.04
N TRP A 241 1.57 -15.01 23.28
CA TRP A 241 1.43 -14.02 22.21
C TRP A 241 1.27 -12.61 22.77
N VAL A 242 2.16 -11.71 22.39
CA VAL A 242 2.23 -10.31 22.81
C VAL A 242 1.88 -9.40 21.64
N ARG A 243 0.91 -8.50 21.81
CA ARG A 243 0.54 -7.51 20.79
C ARG A 243 1.55 -6.37 20.70
N GLN A 244 1.66 -5.77 19.52
CA GLN A 244 2.52 -4.61 19.30
C GLN A 244 1.68 -3.32 19.27
N SER A 245 2.08 -2.32 20.04
CA SER A 245 1.62 -0.94 19.86
C SER A 245 2.15 -0.38 18.54
N ARG A 246 1.27 0.23 17.75
CA ARG A 246 1.61 0.82 16.45
C ARG A 246 1.11 2.26 16.41
N PRO A 247 1.82 3.18 15.72
CA PRO A 247 1.40 4.57 15.61
C PRO A 247 0.03 4.77 14.94
N TYR A 248 -0.36 3.82 14.07
CA TYR A 248 -1.62 3.86 13.33
C TYR A 248 -2.08 2.43 13.03
N ALA A 249 -3.30 2.10 13.42
CA ALA A 249 -3.86 0.76 13.29
C ALA A 249 -5.37 0.77 13.11
N GLY A 250 -5.87 -0.11 12.25
CA GLY A 250 -7.27 -0.38 11.98
C GLY A 250 -7.43 -1.77 11.36
N ASP A 251 -8.63 -2.09 10.91
CA ASP A 251 -8.97 -3.40 10.33
C ASP A 251 -8.41 -3.58 8.91
N THR A 252 -8.51 -2.54 8.07
CA THR A 252 -8.08 -2.55 6.66
C THR A 252 -6.95 -1.56 6.36
N TYR A 253 -6.50 -0.82 7.37
CA TYR A 253 -5.47 0.23 7.25
C TYR A 253 -4.54 0.24 8.46
N GLY A 254 -3.37 0.87 8.31
CA GLY A 254 -2.42 1.01 9.41
C GLY A 254 -0.97 1.04 8.95
N LEU A 255 -0.06 1.30 9.91
CA LEU A 255 1.38 1.21 9.70
C LEU A 255 1.88 -0.13 10.26
N HIS A 256 2.19 -1.07 9.37
CA HIS A 256 2.73 -2.36 9.74
C HIS A 256 4.17 -2.51 9.23
N LEU A 257 5.09 -2.56 10.16
CA LEU A 257 6.51 -2.86 9.91
C LEU A 257 6.82 -4.19 10.63
N PRO A 258 7.04 -5.29 9.89
CA PRO A 258 7.29 -6.59 10.50
C PRO A 258 8.61 -6.56 11.28
N LEU A 259 8.56 -7.05 12.52
CA LEU A 259 9.75 -7.19 13.37
C LEU A 259 10.53 -8.43 12.95
N LEU A 260 11.84 -8.31 12.97
CA LEU A 260 12.75 -9.43 12.71
C LEU A 260 13.00 -10.24 13.97
N ALA A 261 13.28 -11.52 13.83
CA ALA A 261 13.78 -12.34 14.91
C ALA A 261 15.11 -11.74 15.42
N GLY A 262 15.29 -11.69 16.74
CA GLY A 262 16.46 -11.07 17.39
C GLY A 262 16.33 -9.57 17.65
N THR A 263 15.34 -8.89 17.07
CA THR A 263 15.11 -7.45 17.32
C THR A 263 14.83 -7.20 18.81
N GLU A 264 15.54 -6.23 19.40
CA GLU A 264 15.28 -5.77 20.76
C GLU A 264 14.02 -4.92 20.82
N VAL A 265 13.16 -5.22 21.80
CA VAL A 265 11.90 -4.53 22.02
C VAL A 265 11.72 -4.16 23.48
N ALA A 266 11.06 -3.05 23.72
CA ALA A 266 10.62 -2.63 25.04
C ALA A 266 9.21 -3.20 25.30
N ILE A 267 9.06 -4.04 26.32
CA ILE A 267 7.77 -4.58 26.74
C ILE A 267 7.19 -3.66 27.80
N GLY A 268 6.07 -3.04 27.48
CA GLY A 268 5.24 -2.28 28.41
C GLY A 268 4.14 -3.16 29.01
N PHE A 269 3.52 -2.68 30.08
CA PHE A 269 2.46 -3.39 30.80
C PHE A 269 1.26 -2.47 31.00
N GLU A 270 0.07 -2.88 30.59
CA GLU A 270 -1.15 -2.08 30.81
C GLU A 270 -1.43 -1.97 32.30
N ASP A 271 -1.59 -0.76 32.80
CA ASP A 271 -1.75 -0.43 34.23
C ASP A 271 -0.66 -1.03 35.13
N GLY A 272 0.55 -1.27 34.59
CA GLY A 272 1.61 -1.96 35.31
C GLY A 272 1.34 -3.44 35.61
N ASN A 273 0.32 -4.02 35.00
CA ASN A 273 -0.07 -5.39 35.24
C ASN A 273 0.82 -6.37 34.48
N PRO A 274 1.61 -7.24 35.17
CA PRO A 274 2.49 -8.20 34.52
C PRO A 274 1.76 -9.19 33.57
N ASP A 275 0.46 -9.41 33.76
CA ASP A 275 -0.37 -10.29 32.94
C ASP A 275 -0.84 -9.64 31.63
N ARG A 276 -0.57 -8.34 31.44
CA ARG A 276 -0.97 -7.55 30.28
C ARG A 276 0.21 -6.93 29.53
N PRO A 277 1.17 -7.73 29.06
CA PRO A 277 2.33 -7.23 28.34
C PRO A 277 1.96 -6.82 26.91
N TYR A 278 2.63 -5.79 26.39
CA TYR A 278 2.60 -5.40 24.98
C TYR A 278 3.95 -4.86 24.55
N ILE A 279 4.31 -5.00 23.28
CA ILE A 279 5.49 -4.37 22.70
C ILE A 279 5.19 -2.88 22.56
N ALA A 280 5.84 -2.07 23.39
CA ALA A 280 5.67 -0.62 23.44
C ALA A 280 6.52 0.09 22.38
N GLY A 281 7.67 -0.47 22.02
CA GLY A 281 8.59 0.10 21.04
C GLY A 281 9.69 -0.86 20.65
N VAL A 282 10.50 -0.43 19.69
CA VAL A 282 11.67 -1.15 19.16
C VAL A 282 12.92 -0.35 19.51
N LEU A 283 13.97 -1.01 19.91
CA LEU A 283 15.24 -0.41 20.29
C LEU A 283 16.37 -0.90 19.40
N HIS A 284 17.36 -0.04 19.19
CA HIS A 284 18.63 -0.42 18.59
C HIS A 284 19.58 -0.92 19.68
N ASP A 285 20.45 -1.86 19.33
CA ASP A 285 21.49 -2.38 20.19
C ASP A 285 22.85 -2.39 19.47
N SER A 286 23.91 -2.84 20.15
CA SER A 286 25.26 -2.89 19.59
C SER A 286 25.41 -3.86 18.41
N ALA A 287 24.55 -4.87 18.30
CA ALA A 287 24.54 -5.82 17.18
C ALA A 287 23.66 -5.31 16.00
N HIS A 288 22.68 -4.45 16.30
CA HIS A 288 21.71 -3.92 15.34
C HIS A 288 21.68 -2.39 15.45
N GLY A 289 22.78 -1.74 14.99
CA GLY A 289 22.90 -0.28 15.02
C GLY A 289 21.91 0.42 14.11
N ASP A 290 21.55 1.66 14.46
CA ASP A 290 20.70 2.50 13.61
C ASP A 290 21.37 2.75 12.27
N HIS A 291 20.59 2.71 11.19
CA HIS A 291 21.04 3.07 9.85
C HIS A 291 21.11 4.57 9.61
N VAL A 292 20.59 5.38 10.52
CA VAL A 292 20.78 6.83 10.62
C VAL A 292 21.74 7.14 11.78
N THR A 293 22.85 7.82 11.47
CA THR A 293 23.92 8.12 12.42
C THR A 293 24.38 9.56 12.20
N ILE A 294 25.36 10.01 12.97
CA ILE A 294 26.01 11.33 12.79
C ILE A 294 26.48 11.62 11.35
N ARG A 295 26.64 10.59 10.51
CA ARG A 295 27.07 10.74 9.11
C ARG A 295 25.92 11.10 8.16
N ASN A 296 24.67 10.93 8.59
CA ASN A 296 23.49 11.09 7.77
C ASN A 296 22.24 11.47 8.61
N ASP A 297 22.48 12.23 9.65
CA ASP A 297 21.51 12.66 10.68
C ASP A 297 20.33 13.49 10.14
N LYS A 298 20.48 14.06 8.93
CA LYS A 298 19.43 14.83 8.25
C LYS A 298 18.47 13.98 7.42
N ARG A 299 18.55 12.64 7.51
CA ARG A 299 17.76 11.73 6.72
C ARG A 299 16.57 11.17 7.49
N ASN A 300 15.42 11.26 6.89
CA ASN A 300 14.23 10.51 7.27
C ASN A 300 14.14 9.27 6.38
N VAL A 301 14.23 8.06 6.96
CA VAL A 301 14.37 6.83 6.18
C VAL A 301 13.44 5.73 6.69
N LEU A 302 12.61 5.22 5.77
CA LEU A 302 11.99 3.92 5.93
C LEU A 302 12.73 2.95 5.01
N ARG A 303 13.33 1.90 5.60
CA ARG A 303 14.12 0.92 4.87
C ARG A 303 13.77 -0.48 5.35
N THR A 304 13.48 -1.38 4.41
CA THR A 304 13.22 -2.79 4.70
C THR A 304 14.50 -3.63 4.66
N PRO A 305 14.50 -4.85 5.20
CA PRO A 305 15.65 -5.76 5.10
C PRO A 305 16.06 -6.06 3.65
N ALA A 306 15.09 -6.11 2.72
CA ALA A 306 15.34 -6.27 1.29
C ALA A 306 15.82 -5.00 0.59
N ASN A 307 16.17 -3.95 1.34
CA ASN A 307 16.63 -2.65 0.85
C ASN A 307 15.60 -1.86 0.00
N ASN A 308 14.30 -2.18 0.12
CA ASN A 308 13.27 -1.25 -0.33
C ASN A 308 13.30 -0.02 0.58
N LYS A 309 13.26 1.19 0.00
CA LYS A 309 13.44 2.38 0.81
C LYS A 309 12.66 3.59 0.31
N ILE A 310 12.17 4.35 1.27
CA ILE A 310 11.73 5.73 1.12
C ILE A 310 12.71 6.57 1.92
N ARG A 311 13.36 7.53 1.30
CA ARG A 311 14.32 8.42 1.94
C ARG A 311 14.01 9.87 1.59
N LEU A 312 13.91 10.71 2.60
CA LEU A 312 13.88 12.16 2.47
C LEU A 312 15.17 12.69 3.11
N ASP A 313 15.94 13.43 2.38
CA ASP A 313 17.22 14.00 2.82
C ASP A 313 17.06 15.52 2.89
N ASP A 314 17.18 16.07 4.10
CA ASP A 314 16.98 17.50 4.38
C ASP A 314 18.32 18.25 4.45
N GLU A 315 19.39 17.73 3.84
CA GLU A 315 20.64 18.44 3.73
C GLU A 315 20.47 19.73 2.93
N ARG A 316 20.66 20.86 3.58
CA ARG A 316 20.36 22.19 3.02
C ARG A 316 21.09 22.43 1.70
N GLY A 317 20.33 22.77 0.64
CA GLY A 317 20.83 22.96 -0.72
C GLY A 317 21.12 21.67 -1.47
N LYS A 318 20.74 20.51 -0.88
CA LYS A 318 20.87 19.18 -1.50
C LYS A 318 19.68 18.29 -1.16
N GLU A 319 18.56 18.92 -0.87
CA GLU A 319 17.33 18.23 -0.50
C GLU A 319 16.89 17.27 -1.60
N HIS A 320 16.54 16.03 -1.22
CA HIS A 320 16.00 15.10 -2.19
C HIS A 320 15.11 14.02 -1.57
N ILE A 321 14.23 13.49 -2.40
CA ILE A 321 13.39 12.32 -2.07
C ILE A 321 13.79 11.17 -2.98
N LYS A 322 13.95 9.97 -2.39
CA LYS A 322 14.21 8.74 -3.12
C LYS A 322 13.28 7.62 -2.71
N LEU A 323 12.58 7.06 -3.70
CA LEU A 323 11.86 5.80 -3.60
C LEU A 323 12.59 4.75 -4.42
N SER A 324 12.99 3.62 -3.84
CA SER A 324 13.79 2.63 -4.58
C SER A 324 13.65 1.21 -4.07
N THR A 325 13.87 0.25 -5.00
CA THR A 325 14.09 -1.17 -4.74
C THR A 325 15.33 -1.65 -5.47
N GLU A 326 15.97 -2.71 -4.94
CA GLU A 326 17.14 -3.35 -5.56
C GLU A 326 16.78 -4.64 -6.31
N TYR A 327 15.49 -5.03 -6.32
CA TYR A 327 15.05 -6.25 -7.00
C TYR A 327 15.21 -6.15 -8.53
N GLY A 328 15.85 -7.16 -9.13
CA GLY A 328 16.04 -7.24 -10.59
C GLY A 328 16.94 -6.13 -11.16
N GLY A 329 17.96 -5.69 -10.42
CA GLY A 329 18.72 -4.47 -10.66
C GLY A 329 18.20 -3.35 -9.77
N LYS A 330 18.10 -2.14 -10.29
CA LYS A 330 17.65 -1.01 -9.50
C LYS A 330 16.52 -0.26 -10.18
N SER A 331 15.39 -0.15 -9.46
CA SER A 331 14.29 0.73 -9.86
C SER A 331 14.16 1.87 -8.86
N GLN A 332 14.06 3.09 -9.34
CA GLN A 332 14.04 4.26 -8.46
C GLN A 332 13.30 5.46 -9.06
N LEU A 333 12.69 6.22 -8.18
CA LEU A 333 12.24 7.59 -8.41
C LEU A 333 13.08 8.50 -7.51
N ASN A 334 13.77 9.46 -8.09
CA ASN A 334 14.49 10.51 -7.37
C ASN A 334 13.87 11.86 -7.70
N LEU A 335 13.78 12.75 -6.71
CA LEU A 335 13.28 14.11 -6.83
C LEU A 335 14.26 15.06 -6.14
N GLY A 336 14.55 16.23 -6.75
CA GLY A 336 15.39 17.26 -6.19
C GLY A 336 16.86 17.14 -6.62
N HIS A 337 17.78 17.18 -5.67
CA HIS A 337 19.22 17.09 -5.93
C HIS A 337 19.64 15.63 -6.22
N LEU A 338 20.10 15.36 -7.43
CA LEU A 338 20.49 14.03 -7.88
C LEU A 338 22.00 13.80 -7.74
N VAL A 339 22.37 12.62 -7.25
CA VAL A 339 23.77 12.21 -7.11
C VAL A 339 24.02 10.83 -7.73
N ASP A 340 25.26 10.57 -8.11
CA ASP A 340 25.71 9.25 -8.56
C ASP A 340 26.04 8.28 -7.39
N SER A 341 26.68 7.14 -7.68
CA SER A 341 27.13 6.16 -6.70
C SER A 341 28.20 6.72 -5.75
N ASP A 342 29.00 7.63 -6.23
CA ASP A 342 30.13 8.25 -5.54
C ASP A 342 29.73 9.56 -4.82
N ARG A 343 28.41 9.85 -4.81
CA ARG A 343 27.79 11.05 -4.24
C ARG A 343 28.18 12.35 -4.94
N GLN A 344 28.64 12.27 -6.21
CA GLN A 344 28.88 13.46 -7.02
C GLN A 344 27.57 13.97 -7.62
N PRO A 345 27.38 15.29 -7.75
CA PRO A 345 26.19 15.88 -8.36
C PRO A 345 25.95 15.36 -9.79
N ARG A 346 24.73 14.93 -10.10
CA ARG A 346 24.29 14.49 -11.44
C ARG A 346 23.30 15.45 -12.09
N GLY A 347 22.74 16.37 -11.33
CA GLY A 347 21.72 17.31 -11.79
C GLY A 347 20.61 17.53 -10.77
N GLU A 348 19.56 18.21 -11.23
CA GLU A 348 18.40 18.60 -10.44
C GLU A 348 17.11 18.19 -11.16
N GLY A 349 16.02 18.06 -10.43
CA GLY A 349 14.71 17.74 -10.98
C GLY A 349 14.22 16.35 -10.59
N PHE A 350 13.77 15.55 -11.56
CA PHE A 350 13.32 14.18 -11.27
C PHE A 350 13.92 13.16 -12.23
N GLU A 351 14.14 11.96 -11.73
CA GLU A 351 14.55 10.79 -12.52
C GLU A 351 13.70 9.57 -12.14
N LEU A 352 12.97 9.01 -13.11
CA LEU A 352 12.36 7.68 -13.02
C LEU A 352 13.21 6.70 -13.81
N ARG A 353 13.83 5.74 -13.12
CA ARG A 353 14.79 4.82 -13.72
C ARG A 353 14.57 3.39 -13.27
N THR A 354 14.80 2.43 -14.18
CA THR A 354 14.90 1.01 -13.89
C THR A 354 15.99 0.36 -14.74
N ASP A 355 16.69 -0.64 -14.20
CA ASP A 355 17.62 -1.49 -14.95
C ASP A 355 16.87 -2.67 -15.64
N SER A 356 15.55 -2.77 -15.44
CA SER A 356 14.66 -3.76 -16.05
C SER A 356 13.72 -3.09 -17.07
N ARG A 357 12.49 -3.57 -17.20
CA ARG A 357 11.50 -3.08 -18.15
C ARG A 357 10.59 -2.05 -17.49
N GLY A 358 10.27 -0.96 -18.21
CA GLY A 358 9.35 0.08 -17.76
C GLY A 358 8.11 0.16 -18.64
N ALA A 359 6.97 0.59 -18.08
CA ALA A 359 5.77 0.92 -18.81
C ALA A 359 5.08 2.13 -18.16
N ILE A 360 4.66 3.09 -18.99
CA ILE A 360 3.80 4.21 -18.57
C ILE A 360 2.46 4.03 -19.27
N ARG A 361 1.39 3.87 -18.52
CA ARG A 361 0.04 3.62 -19.03
C ARG A 361 -0.99 4.47 -18.32
N ALA A 362 -1.87 5.11 -19.09
CA ALA A 362 -3.04 5.80 -18.57
C ALA A 362 -4.24 5.56 -19.48
N GLN A 363 -5.35 5.10 -18.93
CA GLN A 363 -6.54 4.72 -19.70
C GLN A 363 -7.19 5.91 -20.43
N LYS A 364 -7.12 7.10 -19.85
CA LYS A 364 -7.74 8.31 -20.40
C LYS A 364 -6.80 9.15 -21.29
N GLY A 365 -5.53 8.76 -21.42
CA GLY A 365 -4.53 9.48 -22.21
C GLY A 365 -3.33 9.91 -21.38
N ILE A 366 -2.26 10.31 -22.06
CA ILE A 366 -1.01 10.76 -21.46
C ILE A 366 -0.61 12.09 -22.13
N PHE A 367 -0.31 13.09 -21.34
CA PHE A 367 0.29 14.34 -21.77
C PHE A 367 1.72 14.43 -21.25
N ILE A 368 2.68 14.63 -22.14
CA ILE A 368 4.10 14.84 -21.84
C ILE A 368 4.48 16.18 -22.43
N SER A 369 4.84 17.14 -21.59
CA SER A 369 5.17 18.48 -22.02
C SER A 369 6.49 18.97 -21.41
N ALA A 370 7.21 19.77 -22.18
CA ALA A 370 8.31 20.61 -21.73
C ALA A 370 7.88 22.07 -21.53
N ASP A 371 6.60 22.38 -21.71
CA ASP A 371 6.04 23.70 -21.40
C ASP A 371 6.06 23.94 -19.89
N GLY A 372 6.57 25.09 -19.46
CA GLY A 372 6.69 25.44 -18.04
C GLY A 372 5.35 25.82 -17.43
N GLN A 373 5.01 25.25 -16.27
CA GLN A 373 3.87 25.65 -15.47
C GLN A 373 4.34 26.29 -14.17
N VAL A 374 4.55 27.60 -14.19
CA VAL A 374 5.14 28.36 -13.09
C VAL A 374 4.26 28.26 -11.84
N GLN A 375 4.86 27.86 -10.71
CA GLN A 375 4.21 27.67 -9.42
C GLN A 375 3.04 26.66 -9.46
N ALA A 376 3.02 25.76 -10.44
CA ALA A 376 1.95 24.78 -10.65
C ALA A 376 0.54 25.40 -10.66
N ARG A 377 0.40 26.61 -11.22
CA ARG A 377 -0.88 27.29 -11.39
C ARG A 377 -1.59 26.80 -12.65
N GLY A 378 -2.91 26.69 -12.58
CA GLY A 378 -3.73 26.16 -13.67
C GLY A 378 -4.10 24.69 -13.50
N GLN A 379 -4.66 24.13 -14.55
CA GLN A 379 -5.05 22.71 -14.55
C GLN A 379 -3.85 21.79 -14.85
N VAL A 380 -3.87 20.58 -14.28
CA VAL A 380 -2.81 19.56 -14.53
C VAL A 380 -2.65 19.25 -16.03
N LEU A 381 -3.76 19.27 -16.79
CA LEU A 381 -3.80 19.05 -18.24
C LEU A 381 -3.95 20.37 -18.99
N ASP A 382 -3.17 21.37 -18.64
CA ASP A 382 -3.10 22.59 -19.43
C ASP A 382 -2.34 22.31 -20.74
N MET A 383 -3.08 22.15 -21.84
CA MET A 383 -2.56 21.79 -23.16
C MET A 383 -2.62 22.97 -24.15
N GLU A 384 -2.95 24.17 -23.69
CA GLU A 384 -3.16 25.35 -24.56
C GLU A 384 -2.00 25.58 -25.55
N PRO A 385 -0.71 25.53 -25.17
CA PRO A 385 0.39 25.72 -26.13
C PRO A 385 0.42 24.64 -27.23
N ALA A 386 0.19 23.39 -26.86
CA ALA A 386 0.17 22.28 -27.83
C ALA A 386 -1.03 22.35 -28.78
N VAL A 387 -2.19 22.68 -28.26
CA VAL A 387 -3.44 22.84 -29.04
C VAL A 387 -3.31 24.03 -30.02
N SER A 388 -2.74 25.14 -29.57
CA SER A 388 -2.49 26.33 -30.39
C SER A 388 -1.55 26.01 -31.57
N ASN A 389 -0.42 25.34 -31.33
CA ASN A 389 0.52 24.93 -32.39
C ASN A 389 -0.16 24.01 -33.43
N LEU A 390 -1.00 23.08 -32.98
CA LEU A 390 -1.73 22.19 -33.89
C LEU A 390 -2.85 22.92 -34.67
N ALA A 391 -3.47 23.93 -34.08
CA ALA A 391 -4.46 24.77 -34.77
C ALA A 391 -3.78 25.61 -35.87
N GLU A 392 -2.62 26.20 -35.60
CA GLU A 392 -1.84 26.92 -36.64
C GLU A 392 -1.40 25.99 -37.78
N ALA A 393 -0.95 24.76 -37.47
CA ALA A 393 -0.60 23.77 -38.46
C ALA A 393 -1.80 23.39 -39.35
N ARG A 394 -3.00 23.28 -38.75
CA ARG A 394 -4.25 23.07 -39.48
C ARG A 394 -4.53 24.21 -40.45
N GLU A 395 -4.46 25.45 -40.04
CA GLU A 395 -4.71 26.62 -40.89
C GLU A 395 -3.74 26.68 -42.07
N GLN A 396 -2.45 26.40 -41.84
CA GLN A 396 -1.46 26.31 -42.93
C GLN A 396 -1.84 25.21 -43.93
N MET A 397 -2.20 24.03 -43.46
CA MET A 397 -2.63 22.92 -44.33
C MET A 397 -3.90 23.28 -45.10
N MET A 398 -4.88 23.92 -44.49
CA MET A 398 -6.08 24.41 -45.15
C MET A 398 -5.76 25.37 -46.30
N SER A 399 -4.88 26.33 -46.05
CA SER A 399 -4.46 27.30 -47.06
C SER A 399 -3.78 26.63 -48.25
N ILE A 400 -2.82 25.74 -48.01
CA ILE A 400 -2.09 25.03 -49.11
C ILE A 400 -3.03 24.05 -49.85
N SER A 401 -3.87 23.33 -49.12
CA SER A 401 -4.84 22.37 -49.69
C SER A 401 -5.88 23.08 -50.57
N GLY A 402 -6.36 24.26 -50.17
CA GLY A 402 -7.29 25.06 -50.98
C GLY A 402 -6.64 25.55 -52.28
N ASP A 403 -5.38 25.94 -52.28
CA ASP A 403 -4.67 26.32 -53.49
C ASP A 403 -4.34 25.11 -54.40
N ALA A 404 -4.02 23.97 -53.81
CA ALA A 404 -3.84 22.72 -54.54
C ALA A 404 -5.14 22.31 -55.29
N GLN A 405 -6.30 22.42 -54.62
CA GLN A 405 -7.60 22.13 -55.23
C GLN A 405 -7.94 23.07 -56.38
N LYS A 406 -7.63 24.36 -56.26
CA LYS A 406 -7.81 25.32 -57.38
C LYS A 406 -6.90 24.99 -58.58
N ALA A 407 -5.77 24.35 -58.31
CA ALA A 407 -4.82 23.87 -59.32
C ALA A 407 -5.14 22.44 -59.82
N THR A 408 -6.32 21.88 -59.49
CA THR A 408 -6.73 20.52 -59.84
C THR A 408 -5.88 19.38 -59.25
N ALA A 409 -5.08 19.67 -58.22
CA ALA A 409 -4.37 18.67 -57.44
C ALA A 409 -5.28 18.12 -56.32
N ASN A 410 -5.08 16.86 -55.91
CA ASN A 410 -5.84 16.27 -54.81
C ASN A 410 -5.52 16.98 -53.48
N PRO A 411 -6.55 17.47 -52.73
CA PRO A 411 -6.33 18.14 -51.45
C PRO A 411 -5.97 17.16 -50.35
N ALA A 412 -5.40 17.68 -49.24
CA ALA A 412 -5.18 16.91 -48.01
C ALA A 412 -6.53 16.60 -47.32
N ASP A 413 -6.59 15.51 -46.54
CA ASP A 413 -7.74 15.16 -45.70
C ASP A 413 -7.79 16.05 -44.45
N LEU A 414 -8.41 17.21 -44.58
CA LEU A 414 -8.56 18.19 -43.48
C LEU A 414 -9.55 17.72 -42.43
N GLN A 415 -10.53 16.91 -42.76
CA GLN A 415 -11.53 16.45 -41.80
C GLN A 415 -10.93 15.56 -40.74
N ALA A 416 -10.00 14.70 -41.12
CA ALA A 416 -9.26 13.87 -40.14
C ALA A 416 -8.48 14.71 -39.12
N GLN A 417 -7.84 15.79 -39.58
CA GLN A 417 -7.09 16.69 -38.68
C GLN A 417 -8.02 17.48 -37.75
N ILE A 418 -9.14 17.98 -38.24
CA ILE A 418 -10.15 18.66 -37.43
C ILE A 418 -10.68 17.72 -36.35
N THR A 419 -11.04 16.49 -36.70
CA THR A 419 -11.53 15.48 -35.78
C THR A 419 -10.50 15.15 -34.69
N LEU A 420 -9.23 15.00 -35.05
CA LEU A 420 -8.15 14.76 -34.09
C LEU A 420 -8.03 15.90 -33.07
N LEU A 421 -8.02 17.15 -33.54
CA LEU A 421 -7.89 18.33 -32.67
C LEU A 421 -9.09 18.55 -31.76
N GLU A 422 -10.28 18.63 -32.33
CA GLU A 422 -11.47 19.09 -31.59
C GLU A 422 -12.17 17.97 -30.80
N GLN A 423 -12.09 16.74 -31.25
CA GLN A 423 -12.85 15.63 -30.68
C GLN A 423 -11.98 14.68 -29.82
N GLN A 424 -10.67 14.69 -29.99
CA GLN A 424 -9.80 13.71 -29.33
C GLN A 424 -8.74 14.33 -28.42
N LEU A 425 -8.02 15.35 -28.89
CA LEU A 425 -6.89 15.95 -28.18
C LEU A 425 -7.32 16.90 -27.06
N THR A 426 -8.24 17.81 -27.33
CA THR A 426 -8.68 18.81 -26.36
C THR A 426 -9.17 18.14 -25.07
N ASP A 427 -8.54 18.45 -23.93
CA ASP A 427 -8.81 17.87 -22.61
C ASP A 427 -8.69 16.33 -22.56
N LEU A 428 -7.91 15.72 -23.46
CA LEU A 428 -7.78 14.26 -23.61
C LEU A 428 -9.16 13.56 -23.61
N LYS A 429 -10.10 14.05 -24.43
CA LYS A 429 -11.44 13.46 -24.54
C LYS A 429 -11.43 11.99 -24.94
N LYS A 430 -10.35 11.54 -25.57
CA LYS A 430 -10.05 10.14 -25.91
C LYS A 430 -8.68 9.72 -25.41
N SER A 431 -8.40 8.42 -25.42
CA SER A 431 -7.08 7.87 -25.05
C SER A 431 -6.01 8.23 -26.08
N VAL A 432 -5.38 9.38 -25.93
CA VAL A 432 -4.37 9.93 -26.83
C VAL A 432 -3.05 10.11 -26.06
N LEU A 433 -1.92 9.92 -26.74
CA LEU A 433 -0.61 10.38 -26.29
C LEU A 433 -0.29 11.70 -26.99
N LEU A 434 -0.26 12.80 -26.25
CA LEU A 434 0.19 14.11 -26.73
C LEU A 434 1.58 14.39 -26.18
N VAL A 435 2.53 14.74 -27.08
CA VAL A 435 3.87 15.17 -26.72
C VAL A 435 4.08 16.59 -27.27
N SER A 436 4.47 17.52 -26.42
CA SER A 436 4.68 18.93 -26.78
C SER A 436 5.96 19.48 -26.18
N ALA A 437 6.63 20.36 -26.91
CA ALA A 437 7.77 21.11 -26.40
C ALA A 437 7.91 22.44 -27.17
N PRO A 438 8.20 23.58 -26.49
CA PRO A 438 8.33 24.89 -27.15
C PRO A 438 9.58 24.99 -28.06
N GLU A 439 10.69 24.35 -27.72
CA GLU A 439 11.96 24.45 -28.45
C GLU A 439 12.17 23.32 -29.46
N GLY A 440 11.60 22.14 -29.26
CA GLY A 440 11.72 21.02 -30.20
C GLY A 440 11.61 19.64 -29.60
N ILE A 441 11.30 18.67 -30.45
CA ILE A 441 11.21 17.25 -30.14
C ILE A 441 12.17 16.49 -31.04
N ALA A 442 13.10 15.70 -30.49
CA ALA A 442 13.99 14.81 -31.21
C ALA A 442 13.63 13.35 -30.95
N LEU A 443 13.43 12.58 -32.01
CA LEU A 443 13.21 11.14 -31.96
C LEU A 443 14.40 10.43 -32.64
N THR A 444 15.14 9.63 -31.91
CA THR A 444 16.30 8.90 -32.40
C THR A 444 16.24 7.43 -32.01
N SER A 445 16.77 6.57 -32.88
CA SER A 445 16.91 5.14 -32.61
C SER A 445 18.28 4.66 -33.11
N GLY A 446 18.91 3.72 -32.41
CA GLY A 446 20.17 3.09 -32.81
C GLY A 446 19.99 2.10 -33.99
N GLU A 447 18.77 1.62 -34.25
CA GLU A 447 18.50 0.66 -35.32
C GLU A 447 17.34 1.12 -36.21
N HIS A 448 16.11 1.01 -35.75
CA HIS A 448 14.91 1.26 -36.55
C HIS A 448 13.95 2.22 -35.84
N LEU A 449 13.41 3.17 -36.60
CA LEU A 449 12.29 4.00 -36.19
C LEU A 449 11.11 3.69 -37.11
N GLN A 450 10.04 3.11 -36.58
CA GLN A 450 8.79 2.84 -37.30
C GLN A 450 7.71 3.80 -36.83
N VAL A 451 7.07 4.49 -37.79
CA VAL A 451 5.89 5.30 -37.54
C VAL A 451 4.75 4.71 -38.37
N SER A 452 3.65 4.30 -37.72
CA SER A 452 2.48 3.73 -38.40
C SER A 452 1.20 4.23 -37.75
N ALA A 453 0.16 4.43 -38.58
CA ALA A 453 -1.16 4.81 -38.12
C ALA A 453 -2.21 3.92 -38.78
N GLY A 454 -3.23 3.50 -38.03
CA GLY A 454 -4.36 2.70 -38.58
C GLY A 454 -5.26 3.45 -39.55
N HIS A 455 -5.23 4.78 -39.51
CA HIS A 455 -5.96 5.67 -40.42
C HIS A 455 -4.99 6.62 -41.12
N ASN A 456 -4.74 7.81 -40.60
CA ASN A 456 -3.99 8.85 -41.26
C ASN A 456 -2.69 9.19 -40.55
N LEU A 457 -1.61 9.36 -41.29
CA LEU A 457 -0.40 10.00 -40.87
C LEU A 457 -0.37 11.44 -41.39
N ILE A 458 -0.38 12.43 -40.50
CA ILE A 458 -0.43 13.85 -40.82
C ILE A 458 0.89 14.49 -40.37
N ALA A 459 1.63 15.08 -41.31
CA ALA A 459 2.87 15.80 -41.01
C ALA A 459 2.78 17.23 -41.57
N THR A 460 3.00 18.24 -40.73
CA THR A 460 2.96 19.64 -41.13
C THR A 460 4.20 20.32 -40.58
N ALA A 461 4.88 21.12 -41.39
CA ALA A 461 6.01 21.93 -40.99
C ALA A 461 5.77 23.40 -41.37
N GLY A 462 5.95 24.33 -40.46
CA GLY A 462 5.79 25.77 -40.69
C GLY A 462 6.86 26.40 -41.61
N LYS A 463 8.00 25.71 -41.75
CA LYS A 463 9.11 26.15 -42.60
C LYS A 463 9.55 25.04 -43.57
N ASN A 464 10.48 24.21 -43.19
CA ASN A 464 11.08 23.20 -44.07
C ASN A 464 10.76 21.80 -43.57
N ALA A 465 10.66 20.86 -44.49
CA ALA A 465 10.64 19.42 -44.22
C ALA A 465 11.74 18.77 -45.09
N ASP A 466 12.75 18.21 -44.44
CA ASP A 466 13.89 17.62 -45.10
C ASP A 466 13.92 16.11 -44.89
N VAL A 467 14.04 15.35 -45.97
CA VAL A 467 14.18 13.89 -45.92
C VAL A 467 15.49 13.50 -46.59
N SER A 468 16.41 12.95 -45.80
CA SER A 468 17.71 12.50 -46.27
C SER A 468 17.89 11.00 -46.03
N VAL A 469 18.22 10.24 -47.05
CA VAL A 469 18.36 8.79 -47.01
C VAL A 469 19.64 8.35 -47.71
N VAL A 470 20.47 7.56 -47.03
CA VAL A 470 21.76 7.12 -47.58
C VAL A 470 21.62 6.08 -48.69
N LYS A 471 20.62 5.21 -48.62
CA LYS A 471 20.44 4.14 -49.63
C LYS A 471 19.21 4.38 -50.49
N ASN A 472 18.06 3.95 -50.07
CA ASN A 472 16.86 3.92 -50.85
C ASN A 472 15.70 4.63 -50.14
N LEU A 473 14.97 5.47 -50.86
CA LEU A 473 13.68 6.00 -50.46
C LEU A 473 12.62 5.37 -51.36
N PHE A 474 11.60 4.71 -50.75
CA PHE A 474 10.44 4.17 -51.43
C PHE A 474 9.19 4.95 -50.99
N ILE A 475 8.40 5.40 -51.96
CA ILE A 475 7.10 6.02 -51.75
C ILE A 475 6.07 5.21 -52.51
N GLY A 476 5.23 4.43 -51.81
CA GLY A 476 4.16 3.63 -52.40
C GLY A 476 2.82 4.16 -51.93
N VAL A 477 1.88 4.35 -52.86
CA VAL A 477 0.50 4.81 -52.62
C VAL A 477 -0.48 3.92 -53.34
N GLY A 478 -1.58 3.52 -52.65
CA GLY A 478 -2.58 2.63 -53.20
C GLY A 478 -3.57 3.32 -54.15
N SER A 479 -3.71 4.63 -54.11
CA SER A 479 -4.68 5.37 -54.90
C SER A 479 -4.00 6.48 -55.72
N ALA A 480 -3.62 7.58 -55.12
CA ALA A 480 -3.07 8.72 -55.85
C ALA A 480 -1.93 9.40 -55.09
N LEU A 481 -0.86 9.75 -55.79
CA LEU A 481 0.17 10.66 -55.30
C LEU A 481 -0.06 12.03 -55.92
N SER A 482 -0.26 13.07 -55.12
CA SER A 482 -0.37 14.46 -55.57
C SER A 482 0.76 15.28 -54.98
N VAL A 483 1.50 15.96 -55.82
CA VAL A 483 2.59 16.87 -55.45
C VAL A 483 2.26 18.27 -55.96
N PHE A 484 2.04 19.21 -55.04
CA PHE A 484 1.69 20.57 -55.37
C PHE A 484 2.74 21.55 -54.80
N VAL A 485 3.21 22.48 -55.60
CA VAL A 485 4.16 23.54 -55.21
C VAL A 485 3.61 24.89 -55.59
N ARG A 486 3.44 25.77 -54.59
CA ARG A 486 2.82 27.09 -54.76
C ARG A 486 3.67 28.08 -55.57
N LYS A 487 5.01 28.10 -55.39
CA LYS A 487 5.85 29.18 -55.90
C LYS A 487 7.10 28.77 -56.72
N LEU A 488 8.00 27.98 -56.19
CA LEU A 488 9.35 27.82 -56.75
C LEU A 488 9.56 26.61 -57.64
N GLY A 489 8.47 25.84 -57.93
CA GLY A 489 8.51 24.72 -58.86
C GLY A 489 9.07 23.42 -58.28
N ILE A 490 9.11 22.39 -59.11
CA ILE A 490 9.57 21.04 -58.79
C ILE A 490 10.83 20.76 -59.62
N ARG A 491 11.87 20.25 -58.98
CA ARG A 491 13.13 19.80 -59.61
C ARG A 491 13.31 18.31 -59.33
N LEU A 492 13.43 17.51 -60.38
CA LEU A 492 13.79 16.11 -60.29
C LEU A 492 15.13 15.90 -60.99
N ILE A 493 16.17 15.59 -60.22
CA ILE A 493 17.56 15.50 -60.71
C ILE A 493 18.15 14.17 -60.24
N ALA A 494 18.60 13.34 -61.18
CA ALA A 494 19.46 12.20 -60.90
C ALA A 494 20.90 12.57 -61.34
N ASN A 495 21.86 12.55 -60.44
CA ASN A 495 23.25 12.82 -60.75
C ASN A 495 23.88 11.68 -61.59
N GLN A 496 23.49 10.44 -61.29
CA GLN A 496 23.87 9.24 -62.04
C GLN A 496 22.68 8.33 -62.17
N GLY A 497 22.59 7.61 -63.26
CA GLY A 497 21.45 6.75 -63.58
C GLY A 497 20.23 7.46 -64.19
N PRO A 498 19.28 6.74 -64.74
CA PRO A 498 18.16 7.30 -65.50
C PRO A 498 17.09 7.90 -64.58
N VAL A 499 16.40 8.93 -65.04
CA VAL A 499 15.11 9.37 -64.56
C VAL A 499 14.03 8.71 -65.44
N GLN A 500 13.24 7.79 -64.90
CA GLN A 500 12.19 7.08 -65.60
C GLN A 500 10.82 7.57 -65.12
N MET A 501 9.96 7.95 -66.07
CA MET A 501 8.56 8.31 -65.82
C MET A 501 7.66 7.44 -66.69
N GLN A 502 6.78 6.65 -66.13
CA GLN A 502 5.92 5.70 -66.84
C GLN A 502 4.47 5.79 -66.36
N ALA A 503 3.53 5.88 -67.28
CA ALA A 503 2.13 5.58 -67.07
C ALA A 503 1.85 4.23 -67.76
N GLN A 504 1.70 3.16 -66.96
CA GLN A 504 1.70 1.79 -67.49
C GLN A 504 0.39 1.45 -68.24
N ASN A 505 -0.74 1.93 -67.72
CA ASN A 505 -2.06 1.55 -68.27
C ASN A 505 -2.91 2.76 -68.66
N ASP A 506 -2.41 3.97 -68.59
CA ASP A 506 -3.19 5.18 -68.88
C ASP A 506 -2.30 6.29 -69.50
N LEU A 507 -2.88 7.47 -69.71
CA LEU A 507 -2.29 8.65 -70.31
C LEU A 507 -1.19 9.27 -69.45
N MET A 508 -0.04 9.64 -70.09
CA MET A 508 0.91 10.59 -69.56
C MET A 508 0.72 11.95 -70.23
N ALA A 509 0.32 12.97 -69.50
CA ALA A 509 0.15 14.33 -70.00
C ALA A 509 1.24 15.25 -69.44
N LEU A 510 1.95 15.95 -70.30
CA LEU A 510 2.87 17.01 -69.97
C LEU A 510 2.30 18.35 -70.44
N LEU A 511 1.91 19.22 -69.52
CA LEU A 511 1.25 20.49 -69.82
C LEU A 511 2.05 21.66 -69.23
N ALA A 512 2.36 22.65 -70.06
CA ALA A 512 2.96 23.91 -69.61
C ALA A 512 2.20 25.09 -70.21
N ARG A 513 1.95 26.12 -69.43
CA ARG A 513 1.29 27.33 -69.92
C ARG A 513 2.18 28.11 -70.89
N LYS A 514 3.53 28.05 -70.71
CA LYS A 514 4.48 28.82 -71.54
C LYS A 514 5.19 27.90 -72.55
N GLU A 515 6.21 27.24 -72.13
CA GLU A 515 7.12 26.48 -72.98
C GLU A 515 7.40 25.10 -72.39
N ILE A 516 7.54 24.10 -73.23
CA ILE A 516 8.14 22.81 -72.93
C ILE A 516 9.41 22.70 -73.74
N SER A 517 10.54 22.61 -73.05
CA SER A 517 11.85 22.39 -73.68
C SER A 517 12.33 20.97 -73.41
N ILE A 518 12.65 20.21 -74.44
CA ILE A 518 13.23 18.87 -74.35
C ILE A 518 14.55 18.88 -75.09
N VAL A 519 15.66 18.72 -74.34
CA VAL A 519 17.02 18.86 -74.89
C VAL A 519 17.86 17.66 -74.43
N SER A 520 18.53 17.00 -75.36
CA SER A 520 19.64 16.09 -75.11
C SER A 520 20.94 16.81 -75.48
N THR A 521 21.93 16.86 -74.60
CA THR A 521 23.16 17.64 -74.82
C THR A 521 24.23 16.85 -75.55
N GLU A 522 24.22 15.53 -75.45
CA GLU A 522 25.29 14.67 -75.99
C GLU A 522 24.78 13.57 -76.92
N ASP A 523 23.50 13.23 -76.86
CA ASP A 523 22.94 12.12 -77.64
C ASP A 523 21.61 12.50 -78.30
N SER A 524 20.79 11.53 -78.65
CA SER A 524 19.57 11.68 -79.40
C SER A 524 18.33 11.92 -78.54
N ILE A 525 17.28 12.45 -79.15
CA ILE A 525 15.87 12.43 -78.67
C ILE A 525 15.09 11.52 -79.57
N GLU A 526 14.54 10.42 -79.06
CA GLU A 526 13.71 9.49 -79.78
C GLU A 526 12.23 9.68 -79.37
N ILE A 527 11.32 9.85 -80.36
CA ILE A 527 9.91 9.96 -80.16
C ILE A 527 9.23 8.84 -80.97
N ILE A 528 8.72 7.83 -80.31
CA ILE A 528 8.22 6.61 -80.90
C ILE A 528 6.77 6.41 -80.48
N ALA A 529 5.86 6.11 -81.46
CA ALA A 529 4.48 5.75 -81.15
C ALA A 529 4.03 4.60 -82.07
N LYS A 530 3.34 3.63 -81.52
CA LYS A 530 2.83 2.46 -82.25
C LYS A 530 1.83 2.86 -83.33
N LYS A 531 1.01 3.89 -83.15
CA LYS A 531 -0.02 4.29 -84.06
C LYS A 531 0.27 5.56 -84.83
N ARG A 532 0.63 6.64 -84.14
CA ARG A 532 0.78 7.95 -84.73
C ARG A 532 1.60 8.91 -83.88
N VAL A 533 2.47 9.65 -84.47
CA VAL A 533 3.10 10.85 -83.89
C VAL A 533 2.50 12.06 -84.68
N THR A 534 2.00 13.04 -83.95
CA THR A 534 1.57 14.32 -84.48
C THR A 534 2.34 15.46 -83.82
N ILE A 535 3.00 16.28 -84.58
CA ILE A 535 3.64 17.51 -84.15
C ILE A 535 2.86 18.67 -84.74
N ASN A 536 2.20 19.47 -83.91
CA ASN A 536 1.34 20.57 -84.37
C ASN A 536 1.82 21.88 -83.70
N GLY A 537 1.97 22.94 -84.50
CA GLY A 537 2.31 24.25 -84.11
C GLY A 537 1.63 25.33 -84.91
N GLY A 538 0.78 26.17 -84.24
CA GLY A 538 0.09 27.28 -84.97
C GLY A 538 -0.78 26.89 -86.09
N GLY A 539 -1.34 25.66 -86.13
CA GLY A 539 -2.18 25.13 -87.21
C GLY A 539 -1.38 24.40 -88.29
N SER A 540 -0.06 24.47 -88.32
CA SER A 540 0.78 23.65 -89.19
C SER A 540 1.16 22.36 -88.48
N TYR A 541 1.14 21.23 -89.17
CA TYR A 541 1.45 19.94 -88.50
C TYR A 541 2.23 18.98 -89.40
N ILE A 542 2.90 18.03 -88.67
CA ILE A 542 3.48 16.85 -89.30
C ILE A 542 2.88 15.62 -88.56
N THR A 543 2.33 14.73 -89.35
CA THR A 543 1.79 13.46 -88.88
C THR A 543 2.56 12.29 -89.48
N LEU A 544 3.08 11.41 -88.59
CA LEU A 544 3.69 10.16 -89.00
C LEU A 544 2.80 9.01 -88.53
N ASN A 545 2.42 8.14 -89.44
CA ASN A 545 1.57 6.96 -89.21
C ASN A 545 1.91 5.86 -90.20
N ALA A 546 1.19 4.71 -90.13
CA ALA A 546 1.39 3.57 -91.03
C ALA A 546 1.08 3.88 -92.48
N SER A 547 0.24 4.88 -92.80
CA SER A 547 -0.13 5.25 -94.14
C SER A 547 0.91 6.19 -94.77
N GLY A 548 1.75 6.87 -94.00
CA GLY A 548 2.74 7.79 -94.53
C GLY A 548 3.08 8.94 -93.60
N ILE A 549 3.88 9.87 -94.16
CA ILE A 549 4.22 11.14 -93.54
C ILE A 549 3.44 12.25 -94.27
N GLU A 550 2.61 12.95 -93.47
CA GLU A 550 1.84 14.09 -93.99
C GLU A 550 2.34 15.37 -93.33
N SER A 551 2.72 16.36 -94.14
CA SER A 551 3.03 17.70 -93.72
C SER A 551 2.05 18.68 -94.32
N ALA A 552 1.40 19.52 -93.50
CA ALA A 552 0.39 20.46 -94.01
C ALA A 552 0.52 21.81 -93.25
N THR A 553 0.30 22.90 -94.06
CA THR A 553 0.33 24.28 -93.54
C THR A 553 -0.61 25.12 -94.37
N GLN A 554 -1.20 26.18 -93.83
CA GLN A 554 -1.90 27.22 -94.53
C GLN A 554 -0.96 28.31 -95.11
N GLY A 555 0.29 28.33 -94.72
CA GLY A 555 1.36 29.27 -95.15
C GLY A 555 2.30 28.63 -96.17
N GLU A 556 3.51 29.15 -96.22
CA GLU A 556 4.54 28.60 -97.09
C GLU A 556 5.21 27.35 -96.49
N TYR A 557 5.43 26.37 -97.33
CA TYR A 557 6.19 25.15 -96.95
C TYR A 557 7.57 25.26 -97.63
N LEU A 558 8.58 25.66 -96.88
CA LEU A 558 9.97 25.87 -97.33
C LEU A 558 10.83 24.70 -96.87
N THR A 559 11.49 24.04 -97.78
CA THR A 559 12.49 23.01 -97.49
C THR A 559 13.85 23.52 -97.93
N LYS A 560 14.84 23.59 -97.01
CA LYS A 560 16.21 23.95 -97.31
C LYS A 560 17.08 22.70 -97.08
N ALA A 561 17.73 22.19 -98.07
CA ALA A 561 18.61 21.02 -97.99
C ALA A 561 19.81 21.17 -98.91
N GLY A 562 20.93 20.66 -98.55
CA GLY A 562 22.13 20.61 -99.41
C GLY A 562 21.96 19.61 -100.59
N HIS A 563 21.15 18.59 -100.39
CA HIS A 563 20.81 17.61 -101.41
C HIS A 563 19.40 17.09 -101.21
N TYR A 564 18.64 16.90 -102.27
CA TYR A 564 17.28 16.35 -102.28
C TYR A 564 17.27 15.08 -103.10
N GLY A 565 17.14 13.90 -102.46
CA GLY A 565 17.15 12.62 -103.15
C GLY A 565 15.91 11.76 -102.77
N ARG A 566 15.37 11.02 -103.72
CA ARG A 566 14.35 9.96 -103.48
C ARG A 566 15.09 8.63 -103.53
N LYS A 567 14.81 7.77 -102.49
CA LYS A 567 15.30 6.39 -102.45
C LYS A 567 14.09 5.45 -102.37
N GLU A 568 14.36 4.17 -102.48
CA GLU A 568 13.34 3.16 -102.31
C GLU A 568 12.69 3.23 -100.94
N LYS A 569 11.48 2.71 -100.81
CA LYS A 569 10.73 2.68 -99.57
C LYS A 569 11.45 1.85 -98.53
N ALA A 570 11.57 2.37 -97.28
CA ALA A 570 12.15 1.71 -96.14
C ALA A 570 11.26 1.91 -94.91
N SER A 571 11.36 1.00 -93.96
CA SER A 571 10.69 1.10 -92.66
C SER A 571 11.70 0.68 -91.58
N LYS A 572 11.64 1.30 -90.44
CA LYS A 572 12.36 0.90 -89.25
C LYS A 572 11.36 0.27 -88.30
N GLN A 573 11.63 -0.98 -87.90
CA GLN A 573 10.83 -1.67 -86.90
C GLN A 573 11.46 -1.40 -85.53
N GLU A 574 10.66 -0.97 -84.60
CA GLU A 574 11.06 -0.68 -83.23
C GLU A 574 10.41 -1.66 -82.26
N ASP A 575 11.15 -2.12 -81.30
CA ASP A 575 10.65 -2.95 -80.19
C ASP A 575 10.10 -2.04 -79.07
N PHE A 576 8.86 -2.22 -78.71
CA PHE A 576 8.25 -1.48 -77.60
C PHE A 576 8.46 -2.22 -76.30
N PRO A 577 8.85 -1.53 -75.20
CA PRO A 577 9.00 -2.16 -73.90
C PRO A 577 7.68 -2.76 -73.44
N ASN A 578 7.76 -3.99 -72.91
CA ASN A 578 6.60 -4.67 -72.30
C ASN A 578 6.30 -4.02 -70.95
N LEU A 579 5.21 -3.33 -70.82
CA LEU A 579 4.73 -2.78 -69.54
C LEU A 579 3.97 -3.89 -68.78
N ALA A 580 4.10 -3.93 -67.46
CA ALA A 580 3.47 -4.93 -66.59
C ALA A 580 1.94 -4.89 -66.73
N PRO A 581 1.24 -6.03 -66.72
CA PRO A 581 -0.22 -6.04 -66.75
C PRO A 581 -0.82 -5.41 -65.50
N GLU A 582 -2.06 -4.95 -65.58
CA GLU A 582 -2.80 -4.36 -64.45
C GLU A 582 -2.93 -5.38 -63.30
N THR A 583 -2.43 -5.05 -62.11
CA THR A 583 -2.59 -5.89 -60.92
C THR A 583 -3.88 -5.52 -60.23
N THR A 584 -4.87 -6.42 -60.30
CA THR A 584 -6.22 -6.26 -59.73
C THR A 584 -6.37 -6.81 -58.31
N GLU A 585 -5.30 -7.08 -57.58
CA GLU A 585 -5.45 -7.58 -56.20
C GLU A 585 -5.76 -6.43 -55.23
N PRO A 586 -6.92 -6.47 -54.52
CA PRO A 586 -7.20 -5.50 -53.49
C PRO A 586 -6.26 -5.69 -52.30
N CYS A 587 -5.67 -4.61 -51.83
CA CYS A 587 -4.87 -4.56 -50.60
C CYS A 587 -5.62 -5.26 -49.46
N SER A 588 -5.13 -6.39 -48.99
CA SER A 588 -5.71 -7.14 -47.87
C SER A 588 -5.67 -6.28 -46.60
N LYS A 589 -6.79 -6.24 -45.92
CA LYS A 589 -7.05 -5.46 -44.71
C LYS A 589 -6.01 -5.72 -43.63
N PHE A 590 -5.16 -4.76 -43.31
CA PHE A 590 -4.45 -4.74 -42.06
C PHE A 590 -5.45 -4.50 -40.91
N ARG A 591 -5.79 -5.55 -40.16
CA ARG A 591 -6.48 -5.42 -38.87
C ARG A 591 -5.42 -5.35 -37.77
N PHE A 592 -5.29 -4.19 -37.17
CA PHE A 592 -4.67 -4.11 -35.82
C PHE A 592 -5.75 -4.52 -34.81
N SER A 593 -5.54 -5.63 -34.12
CA SER A 593 -6.33 -6.09 -32.96
C SER A 593 -5.97 -5.32 -31.71
#